data_09dcd0db6873078d5f2cc70170695960
#
_entry.id   09dcd0db6873078d5f2cc70170695960
#
_cell.length_a   1.000
_cell.length_b   1.000
_cell.length_c   1.000
_cell.angle_alpha   90.00
_cell.angle_beta   90.00
_cell.angle_gamma   90.00
#
_symmetry.space_group_name_H-M   'P 1'
#
loop_
_entity.id
_entity.type
_entity.pdbx_description
1 polymer ?
#
loop_
_entity_poly.entity_id
_entity_poly.type
_entity_poly.pdbx_seq_one_letter_code
_entity_poly.pdbx_strand_id
1 'polypeptide(L)'
;MKIIDRYLLFQFFKIFLISLISFAGLYVVIHVFTNLDEVVAISGEDGGMKSLVMDFYGPRVLDFFNRMSGVLILVAAVFSITMMQRRRETTATEAAGVTKARLVLPVVIAAVFIIAAAAICREVYIPQYKAMLVRSLTNWTASGVVTMNHYRDYETGILFQGDEFDVAEKTITSVQLKLPRSISPDFLEVKAEYGVIGKFGDGPDADQRSGLLLVNVEDPDKFRHARNVVWNDSVVIYTPADNPTLQANQLFVACRLDVQEIAYGSSLNEYSSLSEMIEKLKRPSRRFGNGNQVAIHGRVLKPLLELTLVLIGLPLVVCKSDRNIFVAAAMCTLVIVALEVTTMASHAMGTYRLIPTASLAAWLPVILFLPATAFSVRKLFD
;
A
#
# COMPACT_ATOMS: atom_id res chain seq x y z
N MET A 1 29.74 -10.50 22.39
CA MET A 1 29.23 -11.59 21.50
C MET A 1 30.27 -12.70 21.46
N LYS A 2 29.83 -13.95 21.62
CA LYS A 2 30.72 -15.12 21.48
C LYS A 2 31.03 -15.33 19.98
N ILE A 3 32.12 -16.03 19.67
CA ILE A 3 32.56 -16.28 18.27
C ILE A 3 31.43 -16.95 17.47
N ILE A 4 30.70 -17.88 18.10
CA ILE A 4 29.56 -18.59 17.50
C ILE A 4 28.42 -17.63 17.11
N ASP A 5 28.10 -16.65 17.95
CA ASP A 5 27.05 -15.67 17.67
C ASP A 5 27.38 -14.86 16.40
N ARG A 6 28.65 -14.42 16.27
CA ARG A 6 29.12 -13.65 15.11
C ARG A 6 29.11 -14.48 13.83
N TYR A 7 29.53 -15.75 13.92
CA TYR A 7 29.51 -16.69 12.81
C TYR A 7 28.08 -16.93 12.30
N LEU A 8 27.15 -17.23 13.21
CA LEU A 8 25.75 -17.47 12.88
C LEU A 8 25.08 -16.24 12.27
N LEU A 9 25.31 -15.05 12.83
CA LEU A 9 24.79 -13.79 12.29
C LEU A 9 25.34 -13.51 10.90
N PHE A 10 26.64 -13.69 10.67
CA PHE A 10 27.23 -13.48 9.36
C PHE A 10 26.62 -14.44 8.31
N GLN A 11 26.45 -15.71 8.67
CA GLN A 11 25.81 -16.69 7.81
C GLN A 11 24.34 -16.36 7.54
N PHE A 12 23.60 -15.94 8.56
CA PHE A 12 22.21 -15.51 8.43
C PHE A 12 22.06 -14.29 7.49
N PHE A 13 22.85 -13.23 7.70
CA PHE A 13 22.80 -12.05 6.83
C PHE A 13 23.24 -12.36 5.40
N LYS A 14 24.25 -13.21 5.22
CA LYS A 14 24.67 -13.68 3.89
C LYS A 14 23.55 -14.38 3.15
N ILE A 15 22.86 -15.32 3.81
CA ILE A 15 21.75 -16.06 3.20
C ILE A 15 20.55 -15.13 2.97
N PHE A 16 20.26 -14.24 3.93
CA PHE A 16 19.20 -13.24 3.79
C PHE A 16 19.42 -12.37 2.56
N LEU A 17 20.62 -11.83 2.36
CA LEU A 17 20.94 -10.98 1.21
C LEU A 17 20.87 -11.76 -0.11
N ILE A 18 21.38 -12.98 -0.14
CA ILE A 18 21.27 -13.86 -1.33
C ILE A 18 19.80 -14.13 -1.65
N SER A 19 18.98 -14.46 -0.65
CA SER A 19 17.55 -14.71 -0.83
C SER A 19 16.83 -13.45 -1.34
N LEU A 20 17.11 -12.29 -0.73
CA LEU A 20 16.51 -11.01 -1.17
C LEU A 20 16.85 -10.71 -2.63
N ILE A 21 18.12 -10.80 -3.01
CA ILE A 21 18.56 -10.54 -4.40
C ILE A 21 17.94 -11.56 -5.36
N SER A 22 17.89 -12.84 -4.98
CA SER A 22 17.33 -13.89 -5.83
C SER A 22 15.83 -13.71 -6.06
N PHE A 23 15.07 -13.48 -5.02
CA PHE A 23 13.61 -13.31 -5.14
C PHE A 23 13.24 -11.97 -5.78
N ALA A 24 13.91 -10.87 -5.42
CA ALA A 24 13.69 -9.58 -6.04
C ALA A 24 14.12 -9.57 -7.52
N GLY A 25 15.26 -10.21 -7.82
CA GLY A 25 15.72 -10.40 -9.19
C GLY A 25 14.74 -11.22 -10.03
N LEU A 26 14.21 -12.30 -9.48
CA LEU A 26 13.19 -13.13 -10.14
C LEU A 26 11.91 -12.31 -10.39
N TYR A 27 11.47 -11.51 -9.42
CA TYR A 27 10.34 -10.62 -9.58
C TYR A 27 10.56 -9.62 -10.74
N VAL A 28 11.73 -8.96 -10.78
CA VAL A 28 12.06 -8.00 -11.84
C VAL A 28 12.11 -8.69 -13.19
N VAL A 29 12.76 -9.86 -13.29
CA VAL A 29 12.86 -10.64 -14.54
C VAL A 29 11.47 -11.01 -15.06
N ILE A 30 10.59 -11.58 -14.21
CA ILE A 30 9.23 -11.93 -14.62
C ILE A 30 8.48 -10.67 -15.09
N HIS A 31 8.58 -9.56 -14.36
CA HIS A 31 7.90 -8.32 -14.72
C HIS A 31 8.39 -7.75 -16.05
N VAL A 32 9.71 -7.78 -16.32
CA VAL A 32 10.30 -7.35 -17.59
C VAL A 32 9.78 -8.21 -18.75
N PHE A 33 9.78 -9.54 -18.60
CA PHE A 33 9.28 -10.42 -19.65
C PHE A 33 7.79 -10.29 -19.91
N THR A 34 7.00 -9.97 -18.89
CA THR A 34 5.56 -9.77 -19.03
C THR A 34 5.22 -8.45 -19.74
N ASN A 35 6.10 -7.44 -19.65
CA ASN A 35 5.91 -6.10 -20.22
C ASN A 35 7.09 -5.74 -21.14
N LEU A 36 7.47 -6.68 -22.03
CA LEU A 36 8.68 -6.53 -22.82
C LEU A 36 8.61 -5.36 -23.82
N ASP A 37 7.45 -5.16 -24.44
CA ASP A 37 7.23 -4.12 -25.44
C ASP A 37 7.40 -2.72 -24.83
N GLU A 38 6.84 -2.49 -23.65
CA GLU A 38 6.99 -1.22 -22.94
C GLU A 38 8.43 -0.99 -22.45
N VAL A 39 9.08 -2.05 -21.97
CA VAL A 39 10.49 -1.96 -21.54
C VAL A 39 11.40 -1.63 -22.71
N VAL A 40 11.20 -2.23 -23.88
CA VAL A 40 11.97 -1.92 -25.10
C VAL A 40 11.73 -0.48 -25.56
N ALA A 41 10.47 -0.03 -25.55
CA ALA A 41 10.13 1.35 -25.91
C ALA A 41 10.86 2.37 -25.02
N ILE A 42 10.81 2.18 -23.67
CA ILE A 42 11.48 3.06 -22.72
C ILE A 42 13.00 3.02 -22.87
N SER A 43 13.57 1.82 -23.06
CA SER A 43 15.03 1.64 -23.15
C SER A 43 15.65 2.30 -24.39
N GLY A 44 14.85 2.53 -25.43
CA GLY A 44 15.28 3.21 -26.66
C GLY A 44 15.43 4.73 -26.53
N GLU A 45 14.92 5.34 -25.44
CA GLU A 45 15.06 6.75 -25.15
C GLU A 45 16.41 7.05 -24.46
N ASP A 46 16.98 8.26 -24.68
CA ASP A 46 18.20 8.70 -24.02
C ASP A 46 18.03 8.71 -22.48
N GLY A 47 18.81 7.85 -21.79
CA GLY A 47 18.70 7.69 -20.34
C GLY A 47 17.54 6.81 -19.86
N GLY A 48 16.69 6.29 -20.76
CA GLY A 48 15.50 5.49 -20.41
C GLY A 48 15.80 4.25 -19.58
N MET A 49 16.88 3.52 -19.90
CA MET A 49 17.30 2.35 -19.11
C MET A 49 17.66 2.71 -17.67
N LYS A 50 18.35 3.85 -17.45
CA LYS A 50 18.71 4.32 -16.12
C LYS A 50 17.46 4.71 -15.29
N SER A 51 16.55 5.47 -15.92
CA SER A 51 15.27 5.85 -15.32
C SER A 51 14.43 4.60 -14.98
N LEU A 52 14.35 3.63 -15.90
CA LEU A 52 13.66 2.37 -15.68
C LEU A 52 14.20 1.63 -14.45
N VAL A 53 15.52 1.49 -14.32
CA VAL A 53 16.14 0.74 -13.21
C VAL A 53 16.00 1.50 -11.89
N MET A 54 16.28 2.81 -11.86
CA MET A 54 16.34 3.60 -10.61
C MET A 54 14.96 4.09 -10.18
N ASP A 55 14.18 4.65 -11.11
CA ASP A 55 12.93 5.33 -10.76
C ASP A 55 11.73 4.38 -10.80
N PHE A 56 11.75 3.38 -11.69
CA PHE A 56 10.66 2.41 -11.77
C PHE A 56 10.89 1.17 -10.90
N TYR A 57 12.01 0.45 -11.07
CA TYR A 57 12.28 -0.79 -10.33
C TYR A 57 12.83 -0.57 -8.93
N GLY A 58 13.59 0.51 -8.66
CA GLY A 58 14.13 0.81 -7.34
C GLY A 58 13.06 0.84 -6.23
N PRO A 59 12.02 1.68 -6.34
CA PRO A 59 10.92 1.71 -5.37
C PRO A 59 10.15 0.38 -5.26
N ARG A 60 10.00 -0.36 -6.36
CA ARG A 60 9.33 -1.66 -6.38
C ARG A 60 10.11 -2.75 -5.65
N VAL A 61 11.43 -2.73 -5.72
CA VAL A 61 12.28 -3.65 -4.94
C VAL A 61 12.17 -3.34 -3.44
N LEU A 62 12.07 -2.06 -3.06
CA LEU A 62 11.82 -1.68 -1.66
C LEU A 62 10.43 -2.15 -1.17
N ASP A 63 9.40 -2.01 -2.01
CA ASP A 63 8.07 -2.54 -1.69
C ASP A 63 8.07 -4.07 -1.61
N PHE A 64 8.75 -4.75 -2.53
CA PHE A 64 8.94 -6.20 -2.48
C PHE A 64 9.62 -6.65 -1.18
N PHE A 65 10.70 -5.97 -0.78
CA PHE A 65 11.35 -6.23 0.50
C PHE A 65 10.37 -6.07 1.67
N ASN A 66 9.61 -4.98 1.72
CA ASN A 66 8.62 -4.75 2.78
C ASN A 66 7.51 -5.82 2.79
N ARG A 67 7.04 -6.28 1.63
CA ARG A 67 6.00 -7.31 1.55
C ARG A 67 6.51 -8.68 1.98
N MET A 68 7.73 -9.03 1.60
CA MET A 68 8.33 -10.36 1.76
C MET A 68 9.27 -10.49 2.95
N SER A 69 9.46 -9.42 3.77
CA SER A 69 10.43 -9.39 4.88
C SER A 69 10.32 -10.59 5.82
N GLY A 70 9.13 -10.92 6.30
CA GLY A 70 8.93 -12.05 7.20
C GLY A 70 9.30 -13.41 6.60
N VAL A 71 8.94 -13.61 5.32
CA VAL A 71 9.27 -14.84 4.57
C VAL A 71 10.79 -14.95 4.36
N LEU A 72 11.42 -13.85 3.94
CA LEU A 72 12.88 -13.81 3.70
C LEU A 72 13.67 -14.07 4.99
N ILE A 73 13.23 -13.50 6.12
CA ILE A 73 13.83 -13.75 7.43
C ILE A 73 13.73 -15.22 7.80
N LEU A 74 12.54 -15.81 7.64
CA LEU A 74 12.33 -17.22 7.98
C LEU A 74 13.16 -18.13 7.10
N VAL A 75 13.19 -17.89 5.78
CA VAL A 75 14.02 -18.65 4.83
C VAL A 75 15.49 -18.56 5.24
N ALA A 76 16.01 -17.37 5.48
CA ALA A 76 17.40 -17.16 5.89
C ALA A 76 17.71 -17.89 7.21
N ALA A 77 16.82 -17.83 8.19
CA ALA A 77 16.96 -18.48 9.48
C ALA A 77 16.97 -20.01 9.34
N VAL A 78 16.02 -20.57 8.60
CA VAL A 78 15.92 -22.01 8.33
C VAL A 78 17.17 -22.53 7.64
N PHE A 79 17.61 -21.86 6.56
CA PHE A 79 18.81 -22.29 5.83
C PHE A 79 20.08 -22.17 6.68
N SER A 80 20.24 -21.09 7.46
CA SER A 80 21.41 -20.90 8.33
C SER A 80 21.53 -22.00 9.37
N ILE A 81 20.43 -22.33 10.04
CA ILE A 81 20.40 -23.37 11.08
C ILE A 81 20.57 -24.76 10.46
N THR A 82 19.88 -25.03 9.35
CA THR A 82 20.02 -26.33 8.68
C THR A 82 21.45 -26.56 8.17
N MET A 83 22.14 -25.50 7.73
CA MET A 83 23.53 -25.59 7.30
C MET A 83 24.47 -25.92 8.46
N MET A 84 24.25 -25.35 9.66
CA MET A 84 24.94 -25.72 10.90
C MET A 84 24.65 -27.19 11.30
N GLN A 85 23.39 -27.62 11.21
CA GLN A 85 23.00 -29.00 11.49
C GLN A 85 23.71 -29.98 10.55
N ARG A 86 23.76 -29.71 9.25
CA ARG A 86 24.46 -30.54 8.26
C ARG A 86 25.96 -30.68 8.53
N ARG A 87 26.59 -29.64 9.06
CA ARG A 87 28.01 -29.63 9.46
C ARG A 87 28.22 -30.22 10.85
N ARG A 88 27.17 -30.69 11.52
CA ARG A 88 27.18 -31.21 12.91
C ARG A 88 27.66 -30.17 13.93
N GLU A 89 27.66 -28.88 13.56
CA GLU A 89 28.08 -27.78 14.45
C GLU A 89 27.09 -27.55 15.60
N THR A 90 25.80 -27.82 15.38
CA THR A 90 24.75 -27.77 16.43
C THR A 90 24.99 -28.86 17.48
N THR A 91 25.30 -30.09 17.10
CA THR A 91 25.60 -31.19 18.01
C THR A 91 26.86 -30.88 18.84
N ALA A 92 27.90 -30.31 18.21
CA ALA A 92 29.11 -29.90 18.93
C ALA A 92 28.85 -28.77 19.94
N THR A 93 27.97 -27.81 19.60
CA THR A 93 27.59 -26.70 20.51
C THR A 93 26.73 -27.21 21.68
N GLU A 94 25.82 -28.13 21.43
CA GLU A 94 25.00 -28.78 22.46
C GLU A 94 25.88 -29.63 23.40
N ALA A 95 26.84 -30.39 22.87
CA ALA A 95 27.83 -31.12 23.67
C ALA A 95 28.71 -30.20 24.54
N ALA A 96 28.94 -28.97 24.11
CA ALA A 96 29.62 -27.93 24.88
C ALA A 96 28.71 -27.24 25.93
N GLY A 97 27.47 -27.71 26.14
CA GLY A 97 26.52 -27.18 27.12
C GLY A 97 25.77 -25.94 26.69
N VAL A 98 25.78 -25.57 25.40
CA VAL A 98 25.02 -24.44 24.89
C VAL A 98 23.60 -24.88 24.59
N THR A 99 22.62 -24.24 25.21
CA THR A 99 21.18 -24.55 24.98
C THR A 99 20.71 -24.10 23.59
N LYS A 100 19.73 -24.79 23.03
CA LYS A 100 19.10 -24.46 21.73
C LYS A 100 18.56 -23.01 21.71
N ALA A 101 17.94 -22.58 22.80
CA ALA A 101 17.44 -21.22 22.96
C ALA A 101 18.58 -20.16 22.84
N ARG A 102 19.74 -20.43 23.44
CA ARG A 102 20.92 -19.56 23.35
C ARG A 102 21.50 -19.48 21.94
N LEU A 103 21.42 -20.60 21.19
CA LEU A 103 21.86 -20.66 19.81
C LEU A 103 20.95 -19.83 18.89
N VAL A 104 19.64 -19.86 19.10
CA VAL A 104 18.65 -19.18 18.25
C VAL A 104 18.57 -17.67 18.55
N LEU A 105 18.87 -17.24 19.77
CA LEU A 105 18.72 -15.86 20.23
C LEU A 105 19.36 -14.81 19.30
N PRO A 106 20.59 -14.97 18.78
CA PRO A 106 21.18 -13.98 17.85
C PRO A 106 20.37 -13.81 16.57
N VAL A 107 19.79 -14.92 16.04
CA VAL A 107 18.96 -14.90 14.83
C VAL A 107 17.65 -14.16 15.09
N VAL A 108 17.01 -14.37 16.25
CA VAL A 108 15.79 -13.67 16.62
C VAL A 108 16.06 -12.17 16.78
N ILE A 109 17.17 -11.78 17.39
CA ILE A 109 17.56 -10.38 17.51
C ILE A 109 17.77 -9.75 16.12
N ALA A 110 18.49 -10.45 15.22
CA ALA A 110 18.67 -9.98 13.85
C ALA A 110 17.33 -9.87 13.10
N ALA A 111 16.42 -10.82 13.28
CA ALA A 111 15.09 -10.79 12.72
C ALA A 111 14.31 -9.53 13.17
N VAL A 112 14.33 -9.21 14.47
CA VAL A 112 13.68 -8.00 15.01
C VAL A 112 14.24 -6.74 14.35
N PHE A 113 15.58 -6.64 14.14
CA PHE A 113 16.19 -5.51 13.45
C PHE A 113 15.73 -5.39 11.99
N ILE A 114 15.62 -6.51 11.26
CA ILE A 114 15.16 -6.50 9.87
C ILE A 114 13.67 -6.14 9.81
N ILE A 115 12.84 -6.66 10.72
CA ILE A 115 11.42 -6.32 10.82
C ILE A 115 11.26 -4.81 11.11
N ALA A 116 12.05 -4.26 12.02
CA ALA A 116 12.05 -2.83 12.30
C ALA A 116 12.48 -2.00 11.07
N ALA A 117 13.52 -2.43 10.36
CA ALA A 117 13.96 -1.80 9.12
C ALA A 117 12.86 -1.83 8.03
N ALA A 118 12.15 -2.95 7.88
CA ALA A 118 11.04 -3.07 6.96
C ALA A 118 9.86 -2.15 7.36
N ALA A 119 9.57 -2.03 8.66
CA ALA A 119 8.55 -1.11 9.16
C ALA A 119 8.92 0.36 8.90
N ILE A 120 10.18 0.75 9.12
CA ILE A 120 10.69 2.09 8.79
C ILE A 120 10.62 2.34 7.28
N CYS A 121 11.04 1.37 6.47
CA CYS A 121 10.96 1.47 5.02
C CYS A 121 9.53 1.74 4.55
N ARG A 122 8.54 1.04 5.12
CA ARG A 122 7.13 1.20 4.80
C ARG A 122 6.56 2.57 5.20
N GLU A 123 6.97 3.11 6.34
CA GLU A 123 6.39 4.36 6.86
C GLU A 123 7.11 5.62 6.35
N VAL A 124 8.38 5.51 5.98
CA VAL A 124 9.21 6.67 5.59
C VAL A 124 9.52 6.69 4.10
N TYR A 125 10.03 5.58 3.56
CA TYR A 125 10.51 5.56 2.18
C TYR A 125 9.39 5.29 1.15
N ILE A 126 8.57 4.28 1.37
CA ILE A 126 7.51 3.88 0.42
C ILE A 126 6.53 5.03 0.13
N PRO A 127 6.06 5.84 1.11
CA PRO A 127 5.14 6.94 0.82
C PRO A 127 5.72 8.03 -0.08
N GLN A 128 7.04 8.23 -0.07
CA GLN A 128 7.70 9.20 -0.95
C GLN A 128 7.60 8.80 -2.43
N TYR A 129 7.55 7.49 -2.70
CA TYR A 129 7.49 6.93 -4.06
C TYR A 129 6.10 6.41 -4.44
N LYS A 130 5.05 6.72 -3.65
CA LYS A 130 3.69 6.18 -3.87
C LYS A 130 3.15 6.43 -5.28
N ALA A 131 3.38 7.63 -5.84
CA ALA A 131 2.96 7.97 -7.19
C ALA A 131 3.67 7.11 -8.26
N MET A 132 4.95 6.76 -8.03
CA MET A 132 5.72 5.90 -8.93
C MET A 132 5.31 4.43 -8.80
N LEU A 133 4.99 3.98 -7.59
CA LEU A 133 4.59 2.59 -7.32
C LEU A 133 3.22 2.25 -7.94
N VAL A 134 2.31 3.22 -8.02
CA VAL A 134 0.98 3.01 -8.59
C VAL A 134 0.97 3.07 -10.11
N ARG A 135 1.92 3.78 -10.73
CA ARG A 135 2.02 3.85 -12.20
C ARG A 135 2.35 2.48 -12.79
N SER A 136 1.62 2.07 -13.84
CA SER A 136 2.02 0.95 -14.70
C SER A 136 3.14 1.37 -15.65
N LEU A 137 3.82 0.41 -16.30
CA LEU A 137 4.79 0.71 -17.35
C LEU A 137 4.14 1.43 -18.54
N THR A 138 2.94 1.02 -18.91
CA THR A 138 2.17 1.66 -19.98
C THR A 138 1.92 3.15 -19.69
N ASN A 139 1.58 3.49 -18.45
CA ASN A 139 1.38 4.88 -18.02
C ASN A 139 2.69 5.62 -17.71
N TRP A 140 3.82 4.93 -17.69
CA TRP A 140 5.14 5.54 -17.54
C TRP A 140 5.60 6.25 -18.80
N THR A 141 5.33 5.64 -19.96
CA THR A 141 5.62 6.21 -21.28
C THR A 141 4.56 7.20 -21.74
N ALA A 142 3.33 7.10 -21.24
CA ALA A 142 2.27 8.02 -21.58
C ALA A 142 2.52 9.41 -20.96
N SER A 143 2.18 10.45 -21.69
CA SER A 143 2.39 11.88 -21.39
C SER A 143 1.62 12.42 -20.18
N GLY A 144 1.51 11.68 -19.11
CA GLY A 144 0.82 12.10 -17.88
C GLY A 144 -0.70 11.91 -17.91
N VAL A 145 -1.26 11.43 -19.02
CA VAL A 145 -2.69 11.16 -19.16
C VAL A 145 -3.01 9.79 -18.59
N VAL A 146 -3.97 9.71 -17.68
CA VAL A 146 -4.44 8.48 -17.05
C VAL A 146 -5.96 8.39 -17.18
N THR A 147 -6.50 7.17 -17.25
CA THR A 147 -7.96 6.98 -17.17
C THR A 147 -8.46 7.43 -15.82
N MET A 148 -9.47 8.31 -15.79
CA MET A 148 -10.01 8.84 -14.56
C MET A 148 -10.70 7.76 -13.74
N ASN A 149 -10.31 7.63 -12.47
CA ASN A 149 -11.08 6.83 -11.53
C ASN A 149 -12.31 7.62 -11.03
N HIS A 150 -13.43 6.92 -10.89
CA HIS A 150 -14.63 7.51 -10.33
C HIS A 150 -14.35 8.05 -8.92
N TYR A 151 -14.59 9.34 -8.73
CA TYR A 151 -14.37 10.02 -7.45
C TYR A 151 -15.70 10.45 -6.85
N ARG A 152 -15.95 10.09 -5.61
CA ARG A 152 -17.12 10.54 -4.86
C ARG A 152 -16.70 11.43 -3.69
N ASP A 153 -17.19 12.65 -3.69
CA ASP A 153 -17.14 13.48 -2.51
C ASP A 153 -18.26 13.06 -1.54
N TYR A 154 -17.89 12.58 -0.37
CA TYR A 154 -18.86 12.09 0.61
C TYR A 154 -19.47 13.20 1.47
N GLU A 155 -18.91 14.41 1.47
CA GLU A 155 -19.48 15.57 2.15
C GLU A 155 -20.71 16.07 1.41
N THR A 156 -20.59 16.25 0.11
CA THR A 156 -21.67 16.67 -0.77
C THR A 156 -22.43 15.51 -1.40
N GLY A 157 -21.81 14.34 -1.50
CA GLY A 157 -22.34 13.16 -2.18
C GLY A 157 -22.22 13.22 -3.71
N ILE A 158 -21.57 14.25 -4.27
CA ILE A 158 -21.35 14.43 -5.70
C ILE A 158 -20.42 13.33 -6.20
N LEU A 159 -20.81 12.72 -7.32
CA LEU A 159 -19.98 11.73 -8.02
C LEU A 159 -19.38 12.38 -9.26
N PHE A 160 -18.06 12.36 -9.34
CA PHE A 160 -17.25 12.85 -10.44
C PHE A 160 -16.83 11.69 -11.32
N GLN A 161 -17.09 11.79 -12.61
CA GLN A 161 -16.70 10.83 -13.64
C GLN A 161 -16.06 11.59 -14.80
N GLY A 162 -15.16 10.94 -15.53
CA GLY A 162 -14.52 11.46 -16.73
C GLY A 162 -13.82 10.32 -17.45
N ASP A 163 -13.37 10.55 -18.68
CA ASP A 163 -12.69 9.55 -19.47
C ASP A 163 -11.19 9.57 -19.16
N GLU A 164 -10.55 10.69 -19.39
CA GLU A 164 -9.12 10.86 -19.22
C GLU A 164 -8.80 12.02 -18.27
N PHE A 165 -7.74 11.88 -17.52
CA PHE A 165 -7.22 12.91 -16.64
C PHE A 165 -5.75 13.19 -16.93
N ASP A 166 -5.45 14.39 -17.36
CA ASP A 166 -4.08 14.88 -17.47
C ASP A 166 -3.60 15.40 -16.11
N VAL A 167 -2.63 14.68 -15.54
CA VAL A 167 -2.08 14.99 -14.22
C VAL A 167 -1.23 16.27 -14.23
N ALA A 168 -0.58 16.60 -15.38
CA ALA A 168 0.28 17.77 -15.50
C ALA A 168 -0.54 19.06 -15.64
N GLU A 169 -1.54 19.05 -16.52
CA GLU A 169 -2.43 20.19 -16.76
C GLU A 169 -3.62 20.23 -15.78
N LYS A 170 -3.83 19.16 -15.00
CA LYS A 170 -4.96 18.99 -14.08
C LYS A 170 -6.32 19.12 -14.77
N THR A 171 -6.40 18.64 -16.00
CA THR A 171 -7.60 18.67 -16.83
C THR A 171 -8.23 17.30 -16.95
N ILE A 172 -9.57 17.24 -16.86
CA ILE A 172 -10.37 16.04 -17.05
C ILE A 172 -11.17 16.21 -18.32
N THR A 173 -11.16 15.20 -19.20
CA THR A 173 -11.97 15.18 -20.43
C THR A 173 -13.31 14.46 -20.20
N SER A 174 -14.35 14.87 -20.91
CA SER A 174 -15.69 14.26 -20.86
C SER A 174 -16.25 14.20 -19.42
N VAL A 175 -16.22 15.32 -18.72
CA VAL A 175 -16.63 15.36 -17.30
C VAL A 175 -18.12 15.16 -17.15
N GLN A 176 -18.49 14.23 -16.29
CA GLN A 176 -19.85 13.97 -15.89
C GLN A 176 -19.98 14.05 -14.37
N LEU A 177 -20.80 14.96 -13.88
CA LEU A 177 -21.11 15.08 -12.47
C LEU A 177 -22.53 14.55 -12.21
N LYS A 178 -22.66 13.66 -11.22
CA LYS A 178 -23.98 13.23 -10.72
C LYS A 178 -24.19 13.83 -9.34
N LEU A 179 -25.25 14.63 -9.25
CA LEU A 179 -25.63 15.35 -8.04
C LEU A 179 -26.73 14.61 -7.29
N PRO A 180 -26.62 14.47 -5.98
CA PRO A 180 -27.72 13.93 -5.18
C PRO A 180 -28.89 14.91 -5.13
N ARG A 181 -30.11 14.37 -5.10
CA ARG A 181 -31.35 15.18 -5.00
C ARG A 181 -31.41 16.10 -3.78
N SER A 182 -30.64 15.80 -2.75
CA SER A 182 -30.52 16.62 -1.54
C SER A 182 -29.82 17.96 -1.77
N ILE A 183 -28.95 18.05 -2.80
CA ILE A 183 -28.19 19.27 -3.13
C ILE A 183 -28.93 20.07 -4.21
N SER A 184 -29.34 19.40 -5.27
CA SER A 184 -30.07 20.07 -6.35
C SER A 184 -31.21 19.14 -6.81
N PRO A 185 -32.48 19.54 -6.56
CA PRO A 185 -33.62 18.83 -7.09
C PRO A 185 -33.76 19.01 -8.61
N ASP A 186 -33.26 20.13 -9.15
CA ASP A 186 -33.45 20.56 -10.53
C ASP A 186 -32.37 19.96 -11.48
N PHE A 187 -31.17 19.68 -10.95
CA PHE A 187 -30.03 19.22 -11.72
C PHE A 187 -29.48 17.93 -11.11
N LEU A 188 -29.82 16.79 -11.71
CA LEU A 188 -29.29 15.50 -11.26
C LEU A 188 -27.96 15.13 -11.94
N GLU A 189 -27.71 15.71 -13.10
CA GLU A 189 -26.55 15.42 -13.91
C GLU A 189 -26.09 16.68 -14.63
N VAL A 190 -24.77 16.90 -14.63
CA VAL A 190 -24.10 17.99 -15.36
C VAL A 190 -22.97 17.37 -16.16
N LYS A 191 -22.96 17.60 -17.46
CA LYS A 191 -21.92 17.15 -18.37
C LYS A 191 -21.18 18.35 -18.94
N ALA A 192 -19.87 18.22 -19.11
CA ALA A 192 -19.01 19.19 -19.72
C ALA A 192 -17.93 18.53 -20.60
N GLU A 193 -17.48 19.23 -21.60
CA GLU A 193 -16.44 18.75 -22.51
C GLU A 193 -15.13 18.50 -21.74
N TYR A 194 -14.74 19.47 -20.89
CA TYR A 194 -13.60 19.31 -20.00
C TYR A 194 -13.76 20.05 -18.69
N GLY A 195 -12.99 19.63 -17.68
CA GLY A 195 -12.93 20.27 -16.38
C GLY A 195 -11.50 20.54 -15.95
N VAL A 196 -11.25 21.69 -15.34
CA VAL A 196 -9.93 22.10 -14.84
C VAL A 196 -9.97 22.17 -13.33
N ILE A 197 -9.06 21.45 -12.67
CA ILE A 197 -8.92 21.52 -11.20
C ILE A 197 -8.18 22.80 -10.84
N GLY A 198 -8.84 23.69 -10.12
CA GLY A 198 -8.29 24.99 -9.76
C GLY A 198 -8.91 25.58 -8.51
N LYS A 199 -8.60 26.86 -8.30
CA LYS A 199 -9.18 27.66 -7.23
C LYS A 199 -10.06 28.76 -7.83
N PHE A 200 -11.19 29.03 -7.21
CA PHE A 200 -12.10 30.07 -7.62
C PHE A 200 -12.30 31.07 -6.47
N GLY A 201 -12.27 32.37 -6.77
CA GLY A 201 -12.47 33.49 -5.83
C GLY A 201 -11.58 34.67 -6.20
N ASP A 202 -12.18 35.86 -6.32
CA ASP A 202 -11.51 37.15 -6.61
C ASP A 202 -11.17 37.87 -5.31
N GLY A 203 -9.86 37.96 -4.98
CA GLY A 203 -9.36 38.86 -3.93
C GLY A 203 -8.40 38.17 -2.93
N PRO A 204 -7.54 38.93 -2.25
CA PRO A 204 -6.59 38.41 -1.28
C PRO A 204 -7.24 37.87 0.00
N ASP A 205 -8.48 38.28 0.32
CA ASP A 205 -9.28 37.82 1.45
C ASP A 205 -10.50 36.98 1.05
N ALA A 206 -10.74 36.77 -0.26
CA ALA A 206 -11.77 35.84 -0.71
C ALA A 206 -11.37 34.42 -0.35
N ASP A 207 -12.31 33.69 0.25
CA ASP A 207 -12.19 32.29 0.61
C ASP A 207 -11.91 31.47 -0.67
N GLN A 208 -10.63 31.39 -1.06
CA GLN A 208 -10.21 30.69 -2.30
C GLN A 208 -10.58 29.23 -2.18
N ARG A 209 -11.76 28.87 -2.70
CA ARG A 209 -12.23 27.48 -2.67
C ARG A 209 -11.59 26.70 -3.80
N SER A 210 -10.98 25.58 -3.45
CA SER A 210 -10.54 24.60 -4.45
C SER A 210 -11.75 23.89 -5.04
N GLY A 211 -11.69 23.57 -6.31
CA GLY A 211 -12.79 22.91 -6.98
C GLY A 211 -12.46 22.54 -8.42
N LEU A 212 -13.51 22.21 -9.17
CA LEU A 212 -13.47 21.86 -10.58
C LEU A 212 -14.21 22.93 -11.39
N LEU A 213 -13.51 23.60 -12.28
CA LEU A 213 -14.08 24.49 -13.29
C LEU A 213 -14.51 23.64 -14.48
N LEU A 214 -15.79 23.55 -14.73
CA LEU A 214 -16.38 22.90 -15.90
C LEU A 214 -16.43 23.89 -17.05
N VAL A 215 -16.01 23.47 -18.20
CA VAL A 215 -15.99 24.31 -19.43
C VAL A 215 -16.71 23.57 -20.55
N ASN A 216 -17.46 24.34 -21.34
CA ASN A 216 -18.35 23.84 -22.38
C ASN A 216 -19.38 22.84 -21.83
N VAL A 217 -20.18 23.32 -20.88
CA VAL A 217 -21.26 22.52 -20.28
C VAL A 217 -22.33 22.22 -21.33
N GLU A 218 -22.80 20.96 -21.41
CA GLU A 218 -23.99 20.61 -22.17
C GLU A 218 -25.20 21.37 -21.59
N ASP A 219 -26.08 21.88 -22.40
CA ASP A 219 -27.26 22.65 -22.00
C ASP A 219 -26.95 23.92 -21.16
N PRO A 220 -26.11 24.86 -21.64
CA PRO A 220 -25.76 26.06 -20.87
C PRO A 220 -26.95 26.92 -20.50
N ASP A 221 -28.05 26.90 -21.26
CA ASP A 221 -29.26 27.66 -21.00
C ASP A 221 -29.96 27.28 -19.69
N LYS A 222 -29.83 26.03 -19.23
CA LYS A 222 -30.35 25.58 -17.92
C LYS A 222 -29.65 26.28 -16.76
N PHE A 223 -28.36 26.58 -16.92
CA PHE A 223 -27.52 27.17 -15.86
C PHE A 223 -27.40 28.68 -15.95
N ARG A 224 -27.74 29.26 -17.11
CA ARG A 224 -27.59 30.70 -17.36
C ARG A 224 -28.45 31.57 -16.42
N HIS A 225 -29.58 31.06 -15.97
CA HIS A 225 -30.51 31.73 -15.07
C HIS A 225 -30.60 31.06 -13.68
N ALA A 226 -29.85 29.96 -13.47
CA ALA A 226 -29.84 29.28 -12.20
C ALA A 226 -29.02 30.05 -11.18
N ARG A 227 -29.52 30.15 -9.95
CA ARG A 227 -28.76 30.69 -8.82
C ARG A 227 -27.73 29.70 -8.32
N ASN A 228 -26.73 30.19 -7.58
CA ASN A 228 -25.76 29.35 -6.91
C ASN A 228 -26.44 28.29 -6.04
N VAL A 229 -25.94 27.06 -6.10
CA VAL A 229 -26.46 25.97 -5.27
C VAL A 229 -25.74 25.99 -3.92
N VAL A 230 -26.51 26.14 -2.85
CA VAL A 230 -25.99 26.20 -1.47
C VAL A 230 -26.29 24.89 -0.74
N TRP A 231 -25.31 24.37 -0.02
CA TRP A 231 -25.41 23.18 0.84
C TRP A 231 -24.71 23.45 2.17
N ASN A 232 -25.37 23.21 3.30
CA ASN A 232 -24.85 23.47 4.65
C ASN A 232 -24.18 24.87 4.78
N ASP A 233 -24.93 25.93 4.42
CA ASP A 233 -24.48 27.33 4.45
C ASP A 233 -23.24 27.66 3.59
N SER A 234 -22.84 26.76 2.71
CA SER A 234 -21.75 26.99 1.78
C SER A 234 -22.19 26.82 0.33
N VAL A 235 -21.68 27.69 -0.57
CA VAL A 235 -21.95 27.54 -1.99
C VAL A 235 -21.13 26.36 -2.52
N VAL A 236 -21.83 25.39 -3.12
CA VAL A 236 -21.22 24.18 -3.71
C VAL A 236 -21.08 24.32 -5.23
N ILE A 237 -22.07 24.93 -5.90
CA ILE A 237 -22.00 25.16 -7.35
C ILE A 237 -22.17 26.65 -7.59
N TYR A 238 -21.20 27.25 -8.24
CA TYR A 238 -21.20 28.62 -8.69
C TYR A 238 -21.68 28.69 -10.13
N THR A 239 -22.69 29.51 -10.40
CA THR A 239 -23.31 29.68 -11.72
C THR A 239 -22.96 31.03 -12.33
N PRO A 240 -23.01 31.19 -13.66
CA PRO A 240 -22.77 32.47 -14.31
C PRO A 240 -23.73 33.57 -13.92
N ALA A 241 -24.97 33.26 -13.49
CA ALA A 241 -25.97 34.24 -13.08
C ALA A 241 -25.53 35.06 -11.88
N ASP A 242 -24.93 34.42 -10.88
CA ASP A 242 -24.51 35.07 -9.64
C ASP A 242 -23.01 35.44 -9.64
N ASN A 243 -22.22 34.93 -10.64
CA ASN A 243 -20.79 35.15 -10.70
C ASN A 243 -20.36 35.64 -12.12
N PRO A 244 -20.17 36.94 -12.30
CA PRO A 244 -19.84 37.52 -13.63
C PRO A 244 -18.46 37.15 -14.15
N THR A 245 -17.59 36.55 -13.35
CA THR A 245 -16.29 36.01 -13.76
C THR A 245 -16.39 34.69 -14.52
N LEU A 246 -17.54 33.99 -14.43
CA LEU A 246 -17.80 32.76 -15.19
C LEU A 246 -18.45 33.10 -16.55
N GLN A 247 -17.99 32.44 -17.61
CA GLN A 247 -18.65 32.54 -18.91
C GLN A 247 -19.98 31.78 -18.89
N ALA A 248 -20.87 32.12 -19.83
CA ALA A 248 -22.20 31.52 -19.90
C ALA A 248 -22.22 29.97 -20.03
N ASN A 249 -21.13 29.37 -20.50
CA ASN A 249 -20.94 27.93 -20.67
C ASN A 249 -20.04 27.30 -19.61
N GLN A 250 -19.76 28.01 -18.50
CA GLN A 250 -18.89 27.56 -17.42
C GLN A 250 -19.65 27.42 -16.12
N LEU A 251 -19.25 26.42 -15.32
CA LEU A 251 -19.70 26.22 -13.94
C LEU A 251 -18.50 25.92 -13.05
N PHE A 252 -18.49 26.42 -11.83
CA PHE A 252 -17.47 26.02 -10.86
C PHE A 252 -18.12 25.21 -9.73
N VAL A 253 -17.56 24.03 -9.46
CA VAL A 253 -18.01 23.14 -8.39
C VAL A 253 -16.96 23.14 -7.29
N ALA A 254 -17.31 23.73 -6.13
CA ALA A 254 -16.44 23.77 -4.96
C ALA A 254 -16.37 22.38 -4.33
N CYS A 255 -15.20 21.78 -4.35
CA CYS A 255 -14.94 20.47 -3.77
C CYS A 255 -13.44 20.31 -3.47
N ARG A 256 -13.11 19.45 -2.52
CA ARG A 256 -11.72 19.14 -2.19
C ARG A 256 -11.27 17.94 -3.04
N LEU A 257 -10.78 18.23 -4.25
CA LEU A 257 -10.26 17.22 -5.14
C LEU A 257 -8.77 16.99 -4.86
N ASP A 258 -8.41 15.74 -4.63
CA ASP A 258 -7.01 15.33 -4.56
C ASP A 258 -6.60 14.77 -5.94
N VAL A 259 -5.75 15.52 -6.64
CA VAL A 259 -5.24 15.18 -7.98
C VAL A 259 -4.69 13.76 -8.04
N GLN A 260 -3.91 13.36 -7.04
CA GLN A 260 -3.32 12.01 -7.01
C GLN A 260 -4.38 10.92 -6.84
N GLU A 261 -5.44 11.23 -6.11
CA GLU A 261 -6.50 10.28 -5.84
C GLU A 261 -7.47 10.10 -7.00
N ILE A 262 -7.72 11.17 -7.76
CA ILE A 262 -8.47 11.10 -9.03
C ILE A 262 -7.69 10.27 -10.04
N ALA A 263 -6.37 10.49 -10.14
CA ALA A 263 -5.51 9.77 -11.07
C ALA A 263 -5.37 8.27 -10.72
N TYR A 264 -5.16 7.95 -9.45
CA TYR A 264 -4.72 6.61 -9.05
C TYR A 264 -5.71 5.90 -8.12
N GLY A 265 -6.81 6.54 -7.73
CA GLY A 265 -7.88 5.96 -6.93
C GLY A 265 -7.44 5.45 -5.56
N SER A 266 -8.07 4.36 -5.11
CA SER A 266 -7.78 3.73 -3.81
C SER A 266 -6.40 3.05 -3.74
N SER A 267 -5.75 2.79 -4.87
CA SER A 267 -4.43 2.13 -4.92
C SER A 267 -3.35 2.93 -4.20
N LEU A 268 -3.46 4.27 -4.17
CA LEU A 268 -2.56 5.12 -3.39
C LEU A 268 -2.58 4.83 -1.89
N ASN A 269 -3.70 4.40 -1.35
CA ASN A 269 -3.82 4.13 0.08
C ASN A 269 -2.94 2.95 0.52
N GLU A 270 -2.65 2.04 -0.40
CA GLU A 270 -1.75 0.91 -0.15
C GLU A 270 -0.33 1.36 0.17
N TYR A 271 0.11 2.46 -0.43
CA TYR A 271 1.47 3.01 -0.28
C TYR A 271 1.53 4.27 0.61
N SER A 272 0.39 4.73 1.13
CA SER A 272 0.33 5.88 2.05
C SER A 272 0.93 5.52 3.41
N SER A 273 1.51 6.49 4.13
CA SER A 273 1.97 6.28 5.51
C SER A 273 0.79 6.11 6.49
N LEU A 274 1.06 5.55 7.66
CA LEU A 274 0.06 5.42 8.72
C LEU A 274 -0.49 6.79 9.15
N SER A 275 0.38 7.81 9.23
CA SER A 275 -0.02 9.18 9.55
C SER A 275 -0.95 9.78 8.51
N GLU A 276 -0.67 9.59 7.21
CA GLU A 276 -1.55 10.02 6.12
C GLU A 276 -2.90 9.30 6.16
N MET A 277 -2.90 8.01 6.45
CA MET A 277 -4.15 7.24 6.56
C MET A 277 -5.01 7.71 7.73
N ILE A 278 -4.41 8.00 8.88
CA ILE A 278 -5.11 8.52 10.06
C ILE A 278 -5.64 9.93 9.78
N GLU A 279 -4.87 10.80 9.13
CA GLU A 279 -5.30 12.13 8.74
C GLU A 279 -6.49 12.07 7.78
N LYS A 280 -6.43 11.19 6.78
CA LYS A 280 -7.54 10.96 5.86
C LYS A 280 -8.81 10.49 6.57
N LEU A 281 -8.71 9.66 7.62
CA LEU A 281 -9.87 9.24 8.43
C LEU A 281 -10.58 10.40 9.15
N LYS A 282 -9.85 11.48 9.48
CA LYS A 282 -10.41 12.66 10.15
C LYS A 282 -11.14 13.61 9.20
N ARG A 283 -11.00 13.43 7.87
CA ARG A 283 -11.65 14.32 6.88
C ARG A 283 -13.12 13.95 6.70
N PRO A 284 -14.08 14.87 6.93
CA PRO A 284 -15.52 14.59 6.81
C PRO A 284 -15.96 14.28 5.38
N SER A 285 -15.24 14.78 4.36
CA SER A 285 -15.50 14.53 2.94
C SER A 285 -15.33 13.07 2.51
N ARG A 286 -14.91 12.18 3.44
CA ARG A 286 -14.67 10.78 3.14
C ARG A 286 -15.30 9.86 4.20
N ARG A 287 -16.25 9.06 3.79
CA ARG A 287 -16.60 7.85 4.54
C ARG A 287 -15.58 6.75 4.19
N PHE A 288 -14.53 6.66 4.96
CA PHE A 288 -13.65 5.50 4.90
C PHE A 288 -14.44 4.27 5.36
N GLY A 289 -14.59 3.31 4.45
CA GLY A 289 -15.16 2.03 4.78
C GLY A 289 -14.34 1.29 5.86
N ASN A 290 -14.93 0.28 6.50
CA ASN A 290 -14.24 -0.55 7.50
C ASN A 290 -12.90 -1.11 6.99
N GLY A 291 -12.74 -1.31 5.68
CA GLY A 291 -11.50 -1.79 5.06
C GLY A 291 -10.28 -0.94 5.38
N ASN A 292 -10.41 0.40 5.37
CA ASN A 292 -9.30 1.28 5.72
C ASN A 292 -8.94 1.23 7.20
N GLN A 293 -9.93 1.06 8.09
CA GLN A 293 -9.66 0.86 9.51
C GLN A 293 -8.95 -0.48 9.76
N VAL A 294 -9.40 -1.56 9.11
CA VAL A 294 -8.73 -2.87 9.16
C VAL A 294 -7.30 -2.76 8.63
N ALA A 295 -7.07 -2.04 7.53
CA ALA A 295 -5.74 -1.83 6.97
C ALA A 295 -4.80 -1.08 7.92
N ILE A 296 -5.29 -0.06 8.63
CA ILE A 296 -4.51 0.68 9.63
C ILE A 296 -4.09 -0.25 10.78
N HIS A 297 -5.04 -0.98 11.37
CA HIS A 297 -4.72 -1.94 12.44
C HIS A 297 -3.80 -3.06 11.95
N GLY A 298 -4.03 -3.59 10.76
CA GLY A 298 -3.19 -4.62 10.14
C GLY A 298 -1.74 -4.16 9.95
N ARG A 299 -1.53 -2.89 9.55
CA ARG A 299 -0.18 -2.30 9.42
C ARG A 299 0.58 -2.23 10.74
N VAL A 300 -0.11 -1.84 11.80
CA VAL A 300 0.49 -1.79 13.15
C VAL A 300 0.86 -3.18 13.64
N LEU A 301 0.06 -4.18 13.30
CA LEU A 301 0.25 -5.56 13.75
C LEU A 301 1.21 -6.37 12.86
N LYS A 302 1.51 -5.91 11.64
CA LYS A 302 2.39 -6.62 10.70
C LYS A 302 3.75 -7.01 11.31
N PRO A 303 4.50 -6.12 12.01
CA PRO A 303 5.76 -6.50 12.66
C PRO A 303 5.60 -7.64 13.68
N LEU A 304 4.47 -7.65 14.40
CA LEU A 304 4.18 -8.70 15.38
C LEU A 304 3.86 -10.04 14.69
N LEU A 305 3.13 -10.01 13.57
CA LEU A 305 2.84 -11.21 12.77
C LEU A 305 4.13 -11.79 12.15
N GLU A 306 5.03 -10.95 11.64
CA GLU A 306 6.32 -11.38 11.12
C GLU A 306 7.20 -12.00 12.21
N LEU A 307 7.20 -11.42 13.41
CA LEU A 307 7.89 -11.99 14.57
C LEU A 307 7.28 -13.33 14.99
N THR A 308 5.95 -13.43 15.00
CA THR A 308 5.21 -14.68 15.28
C THR A 308 5.61 -15.78 14.31
N LEU A 309 5.72 -15.44 13.01
CA LEU A 309 6.15 -16.36 11.96
C LEU A 309 7.56 -16.93 12.24
N VAL A 310 8.49 -16.06 12.61
CA VAL A 310 9.87 -16.44 12.95
C VAL A 310 9.90 -17.32 14.21
N LEU A 311 9.16 -16.95 15.25
CA LEU A 311 9.12 -17.68 16.52
C LEU A 311 8.43 -19.04 16.43
N ILE A 312 7.55 -19.26 15.45
CA ILE A 312 6.99 -20.59 15.17
C ILE A 312 7.96 -21.40 14.28
N GLY A 313 8.52 -20.78 13.25
CA GLY A 313 9.32 -21.47 12.26
C GLY A 313 10.68 -21.95 12.78
N LEU A 314 11.39 -21.14 13.57
CA LEU A 314 12.69 -21.46 14.10
C LEU A 314 12.71 -22.77 14.95
N PRO A 315 11.82 -22.96 15.94
CA PRO A 315 11.79 -24.18 16.75
C PRO A 315 11.48 -25.44 15.92
N LEU A 316 10.67 -25.31 14.87
CA LEU A 316 10.34 -26.44 13.98
C LEU A 316 11.58 -27.03 13.31
N VAL A 317 12.61 -26.21 13.10
CA VAL A 317 13.87 -26.62 12.48
C VAL A 317 14.90 -27.03 13.53
N VAL A 318 15.06 -26.24 14.59
CA VAL A 318 16.09 -26.44 15.62
C VAL A 318 15.85 -27.68 16.47
N CYS A 319 14.59 -27.97 16.85
CA CYS A 319 14.27 -29.06 17.76
C CYS A 319 14.35 -30.46 17.14
N LYS A 320 14.52 -30.59 15.82
CA LYS A 320 14.62 -31.88 15.12
C LYS A 320 15.85 -31.91 14.21
N SER A 321 16.98 -32.34 14.76
CA SER A 321 18.29 -32.35 14.09
C SER A 321 18.38 -33.33 12.90
N ASP A 322 17.59 -34.41 12.89
CA ASP A 322 17.70 -35.48 11.87
C ASP A 322 16.71 -35.34 10.71
N ARG A 323 16.04 -34.20 10.58
CA ARG A 323 15.09 -34.03 9.48
C ARG A 323 15.77 -33.66 8.16
N ASN A 324 15.20 -34.25 7.09
CA ASN A 324 15.53 -33.81 5.73
C ASN A 324 15.17 -32.31 5.57
N ILE A 325 16.09 -31.53 4.98
CA ILE A 325 15.94 -30.11 4.70
C ILE A 325 14.63 -29.79 3.97
N PHE A 326 14.21 -30.67 3.04
CA PHE A 326 12.96 -30.50 2.31
C PHE A 326 11.72 -30.57 3.21
N VAL A 327 11.74 -31.44 4.23
CA VAL A 327 10.63 -31.55 5.19
C VAL A 327 10.58 -30.31 6.10
N ALA A 328 11.75 -29.80 6.51
CA ALA A 328 11.82 -28.56 7.29
C ALA A 328 11.31 -27.36 6.48
N ALA A 329 11.73 -27.23 5.23
CA ALA A 329 11.27 -26.21 4.32
C ALA A 329 9.75 -26.29 4.06
N ALA A 330 9.23 -27.49 3.79
CA ALA A 330 7.79 -27.71 3.57
C ALA A 330 6.94 -27.32 4.79
N MET A 331 7.40 -27.65 6.01
CA MET A 331 6.69 -27.25 7.23
C MET A 331 6.71 -25.74 7.45
N CYS A 332 7.83 -25.09 7.18
CA CYS A 332 7.92 -23.62 7.26
C CYS A 332 7.03 -22.96 6.22
N THR A 333 6.98 -23.48 4.99
CA THR A 333 6.07 -23.01 3.94
C THR A 333 4.61 -23.17 4.37
N LEU A 334 4.25 -24.30 4.99
CA LEU A 334 2.90 -24.51 5.50
C LEU A 334 2.51 -23.45 6.57
N VAL A 335 3.44 -23.13 7.47
CA VAL A 335 3.21 -22.09 8.50
C VAL A 335 3.04 -20.72 7.85
N ILE A 336 3.88 -20.36 6.85
CA ILE A 336 3.75 -19.11 6.11
C ILE A 336 2.37 -19.03 5.46
N VAL A 337 1.99 -20.05 4.69
CA VAL A 337 0.70 -20.07 3.98
C VAL A 337 -0.47 -20.00 4.96
N ALA A 338 -0.42 -20.76 6.06
CA ALA A 338 -1.47 -20.75 7.07
C ALA A 338 -1.64 -19.36 7.71
N LEU A 339 -0.54 -18.67 8.04
CA LEU A 339 -0.58 -17.34 8.63
C LEU A 339 -1.08 -16.30 7.62
N GLU A 340 -0.59 -16.31 6.39
CA GLU A 340 -1.00 -15.38 5.34
C GLU A 340 -2.48 -15.55 4.96
N VAL A 341 -2.92 -16.81 4.75
CA VAL A 341 -4.33 -17.10 4.44
C VAL A 341 -5.24 -16.65 5.58
N THR A 342 -4.86 -16.92 6.83
CA THR A 342 -5.64 -16.48 8.00
C THR A 342 -5.69 -14.95 8.09
N THR A 343 -4.60 -14.26 7.82
CA THR A 343 -4.53 -12.79 7.82
C THR A 343 -5.40 -12.21 6.71
N MET A 344 -5.30 -12.73 5.49
CA MET A 344 -6.14 -12.29 4.36
C MET A 344 -7.63 -12.54 4.63
N ALA A 345 -7.99 -13.73 5.11
CA ALA A 345 -9.37 -14.07 5.45
C ALA A 345 -9.93 -13.16 6.56
N SER A 346 -9.16 -12.94 7.61
CA SER A 346 -9.56 -12.08 8.72
C SER A 346 -9.75 -10.62 8.29
N HIS A 347 -8.85 -10.08 7.49
CA HIS A 347 -8.97 -8.73 6.93
C HIS A 347 -10.19 -8.61 6.00
N ALA A 348 -10.43 -9.60 5.15
CA ALA A 348 -11.62 -9.63 4.30
C ALA A 348 -12.91 -9.64 5.13
N MET A 349 -12.99 -10.51 6.15
CA MET A 349 -14.16 -10.57 7.06
C MET A 349 -14.39 -9.24 7.78
N GLY A 350 -13.33 -8.53 8.19
CA GLY A 350 -13.41 -7.20 8.79
C GLY A 350 -13.91 -6.14 7.80
N THR A 351 -13.44 -6.18 6.57
CA THR A 351 -13.85 -5.26 5.49
C THR A 351 -15.33 -5.40 5.17
N TYR A 352 -15.82 -6.63 5.07
CA TYR A 352 -17.25 -6.94 4.79
C TYR A 352 -18.15 -6.88 6.03
N ARG A 353 -17.64 -6.45 7.19
CA ARG A 353 -18.38 -6.34 8.46
C ARG A 353 -18.94 -7.68 8.99
N LEU A 354 -18.37 -8.80 8.60
CA LEU A 354 -18.68 -10.10 9.19
C LEU A 354 -18.14 -10.18 10.62
N ILE A 355 -17.06 -9.46 10.90
CA ILE A 355 -16.52 -9.21 12.24
C ILE A 355 -16.96 -7.80 12.68
N PRO A 356 -17.53 -7.62 13.88
CA PRO A 356 -18.18 -6.37 14.28
C PRO A 356 -17.24 -5.17 14.38
N THR A 357 -15.94 -5.40 14.68
CA THR A 357 -14.96 -4.33 14.81
C THR A 357 -13.72 -4.58 13.95
N ALA A 358 -13.21 -3.51 13.33
CA ALA A 358 -12.00 -3.55 12.50
C ALA A 358 -10.76 -4.00 13.30
N SER A 359 -10.68 -3.61 14.58
CA SER A 359 -9.59 -4.02 15.47
C SER A 359 -9.61 -5.53 15.73
N LEU A 360 -10.74 -6.12 16.04
CA LEU A 360 -10.85 -7.58 16.25
C LEU A 360 -10.43 -8.35 14.99
N ALA A 361 -10.84 -7.89 13.81
CA ALA A 361 -10.43 -8.49 12.55
C ALA A 361 -8.91 -8.48 12.37
N ALA A 362 -8.24 -7.39 12.70
CA ALA A 362 -6.79 -7.30 12.59
C ALA A 362 -6.04 -8.12 13.65
N TRP A 363 -6.56 -8.21 14.87
CA TRP A 363 -5.96 -8.97 15.97
C TRP A 363 -6.17 -10.50 15.88
N LEU A 364 -7.20 -10.95 15.17
CA LEU A 364 -7.58 -12.36 15.09
C LEU A 364 -6.42 -13.30 14.67
N PRO A 365 -5.60 -13.00 13.65
CA PRO A 365 -4.47 -13.85 13.30
C PRO A 365 -3.45 -13.98 14.45
N VAL A 366 -3.15 -12.86 15.14
CA VAL A 366 -2.22 -12.87 16.28
C VAL A 366 -2.76 -13.76 17.40
N ILE A 367 -4.04 -13.59 17.78
CA ILE A 367 -4.68 -14.36 18.84
C ILE A 367 -4.70 -15.85 18.50
N LEU A 368 -4.98 -16.21 17.26
CA LEU A 368 -5.02 -17.59 16.80
C LEU A 368 -3.65 -18.28 16.85
N PHE A 369 -2.59 -17.57 16.45
CA PHE A 369 -1.23 -18.13 16.39
C PHE A 369 -0.44 -17.98 17.69
N LEU A 370 -0.89 -17.14 18.65
CA LEU A 370 -0.21 -16.94 19.94
C LEU A 370 0.01 -18.25 20.74
N PRO A 371 -0.98 -19.16 20.86
CA PRO A 371 -0.78 -20.43 21.57
C PRO A 371 0.27 -21.32 20.86
N ALA A 372 0.25 -21.36 19.53
CA ALA A 372 1.23 -22.11 18.74
C ALA A 372 2.63 -21.53 18.91
N THR A 373 2.76 -20.20 18.98
CA THR A 373 4.02 -19.51 19.25
C THR A 373 4.56 -19.85 20.64
N ALA A 374 3.72 -19.74 21.68
CA ALA A 374 4.09 -20.07 23.05
C ALA A 374 4.56 -21.53 23.17
N PHE A 375 3.83 -22.46 22.56
CA PHE A 375 4.20 -23.86 22.55
C PHE A 375 5.51 -24.14 21.80
N SER A 376 5.71 -23.47 20.66
CA SER A 376 6.94 -23.59 19.87
C SER A 376 8.16 -23.06 20.60
N VAL A 377 8.02 -21.88 21.22
CA VAL A 377 9.11 -21.27 22.01
C VAL A 377 9.46 -22.11 23.23
N ARG A 378 8.46 -22.68 23.93
CA ARG A 378 8.72 -23.57 25.09
C ARG A 378 9.62 -24.73 24.71
N LYS A 379 9.45 -25.34 23.54
CA LYS A 379 10.30 -26.44 23.05
C LYS A 379 11.78 -26.07 22.84
N LEU A 380 12.14 -24.80 22.81
CA LEU A 380 13.53 -24.36 22.74
C LEU A 380 14.22 -24.41 24.11
N PHE A 381 13.44 -24.42 25.19
CA PHE A 381 13.95 -24.47 26.58
C PHE A 381 13.93 -25.90 27.14
N ASP A 382 13.13 -26.77 26.56
CA ASP A 382 13.14 -28.23 26.80
C ASP A 382 14.26 -28.91 25.97
#